data_dcf75d95dab3211a89551353c853e6bf
#
_entry.id   dcf75d95dab3211a89551353c853e6bf
#
_cell.length_a   1.000
_cell.length_b   1.000
_cell.length_c   1.000
_cell.angle_alpha   90.00
_cell.angle_beta   90.00
_cell.angle_gamma   90.00
#
_symmetry.space_group_name_H-M   'P 1'
#
loop_
_entity.id
_entity.type
_entity.pdbx_description
1 polymer ?
#
loop_
_entity_poly.entity_id
_entity_poly.type
_entity_poly.pdbx_seq_one_letter_code
_entity_poly.pdbx_strand_id
1 'polypeptide(L)'
;MGLDRDTFNLVMASIRDYAENELDDATLIEIDTKDEFPEEIVRGLCGDVLGVSLLFIPEEYGGMGGDAFDVYRVSELLAGIDLGIATGALATFLGSDPIVFGGTEEQKARWIGAIAEHGLLMAYGATEPEAGSDLGSLRTTAKAVEEDGELTGYLINGNKQWISNGGYADLYTILAAAPGGPTWYVVDHETEGFTKGAPEDKHGIRASNTAALNLQDVFVTPDRVVGEVEGQGLVQAQMVFGYTRLMVAAFGLGGGWAAMDRAIPYSVDRIQAGSPLSEKQGYTLKLIVPHVVRLEAARAYIEETAERLDLGEELLNTEGAIAKYLASEAGNDAADAAIQALGGYGYTKEYMVEKYKRDVRITTIYEGTSEIMEMTIARDRWQHHLKSRGAYYRDRASAMDQLAIGSPDSGAGTAALALRALAEVLEQARIHRLTRNQHILFRLGDLIATVEGAEALARRAVRASNGDLSPKTDERFDAKGVAAISRVFAREAALKVGQEGSRWILGAAEPGAIDAPTLEAAIDLAGIRQAQDGLLADMELVADIIYDRQGAEGP
;
A
#
# COMPACT_ATOMS: atom_id res chain seq x y z
N MET A 1 -7.39 -20.47 5.67
CA MET A 1 -5.98 -20.94 5.82
C MET A 1 -5.32 -20.65 4.51
N GLY A 2 -4.25 -19.86 4.50
CA GLY A 2 -3.52 -19.53 3.27
C GLY A 2 -2.80 -20.72 2.64
N LEU A 3 -2.06 -20.46 1.58
CA LEU A 3 -1.27 -21.45 0.89
C LEU A 3 -0.21 -22.05 1.82
N ASP A 4 0.05 -23.34 1.70
CA ASP A 4 1.25 -23.93 2.30
C ASP A 4 2.52 -23.39 1.62
N ARG A 5 3.67 -23.55 2.29
CA ARG A 5 4.95 -22.99 1.81
C ARG A 5 5.33 -23.48 0.41
N ASP A 6 5.10 -24.74 0.11
CA ASP A 6 5.55 -25.34 -1.16
C ASP A 6 4.65 -24.83 -2.30
N THR A 7 3.35 -24.77 -2.10
CA THR A 7 2.38 -24.19 -3.04
C THR A 7 2.67 -22.70 -3.25
N PHE A 8 2.90 -21.92 -2.18
CA PHE A 8 3.26 -20.51 -2.27
C PHE A 8 4.55 -20.31 -3.10
N ASN A 9 5.59 -21.08 -2.82
CA ASN A 9 6.85 -20.99 -3.57
C ASN A 9 6.67 -21.34 -5.05
N LEU A 10 5.81 -22.31 -5.36
CA LEU A 10 5.49 -22.67 -6.74
C LEU A 10 4.78 -21.52 -7.47
N VAL A 11 3.79 -20.89 -6.84
CA VAL A 11 3.10 -19.70 -7.41
C VAL A 11 4.11 -18.58 -7.69
N MET A 12 4.95 -18.25 -6.70
CA MET A 12 5.96 -17.19 -6.85
C MET A 12 6.99 -17.51 -7.94
N ALA A 13 7.42 -18.76 -8.07
CA ALA A 13 8.34 -19.21 -9.11
C ALA A 13 7.67 -19.13 -10.50
N SER A 14 6.43 -19.61 -10.63
CA SER A 14 5.69 -19.57 -11.90
C SER A 14 5.50 -18.15 -12.43
N ILE A 15 5.22 -17.19 -11.52
CA ILE A 15 5.10 -15.77 -11.90
C ILE A 15 6.46 -15.22 -12.38
N ARG A 16 7.57 -15.56 -11.70
CA ARG A 16 8.91 -15.13 -12.11
C ARG A 16 9.31 -15.73 -13.46
N ASP A 17 9.12 -17.03 -13.62
CA ASP A 17 9.44 -17.72 -14.87
C ASP A 17 8.65 -17.16 -16.05
N TYR A 18 7.37 -16.85 -15.86
CA TYR A 18 6.55 -16.18 -16.87
C TYR A 18 7.11 -14.78 -17.21
N ALA A 19 7.44 -14.00 -16.20
CA ALA A 19 7.96 -12.65 -16.40
C ALA A 19 9.32 -12.66 -17.12
N GLU A 20 10.23 -13.57 -16.76
CA GLU A 20 11.53 -13.69 -17.42
C GLU A 20 11.41 -14.09 -18.90
N ASN A 21 10.41 -14.87 -19.27
CA ASN A 21 10.22 -15.33 -20.64
C ASN A 21 9.38 -14.40 -21.52
N GLU A 22 8.38 -13.72 -20.96
CA GLU A 22 7.36 -13.00 -21.71
C GLU A 22 7.34 -11.48 -21.46
N LEU A 23 7.95 -11.01 -20.36
CA LEU A 23 7.85 -9.62 -19.89
C LEU A 23 9.22 -8.99 -19.64
N ASP A 24 10.14 -9.13 -20.59
CA ASP A 24 11.43 -8.46 -20.50
C ASP A 24 11.32 -6.92 -20.57
N ASP A 25 12.36 -6.20 -20.20
CA ASP A 25 12.37 -4.73 -20.16
C ASP A 25 11.98 -4.12 -21.52
N ALA A 26 12.37 -4.75 -22.64
CA ALA A 26 12.05 -4.25 -23.98
C ALA A 26 10.55 -4.36 -24.28
N THR A 27 9.94 -5.49 -23.94
CA THR A 27 8.50 -5.74 -24.05
C THR A 27 7.71 -4.76 -23.19
N LEU A 28 8.12 -4.56 -21.93
CA LEU A 28 7.44 -3.65 -21.00
C LEU A 28 7.53 -2.18 -21.44
N ILE A 29 8.68 -1.76 -21.98
CA ILE A 29 8.85 -0.40 -22.56
C ILE A 29 7.99 -0.25 -23.83
N GLU A 30 7.87 -1.28 -24.65
CA GLU A 30 7.03 -1.26 -25.85
C GLU A 30 5.55 -1.10 -25.49
N ILE A 31 5.04 -1.87 -24.52
CA ILE A 31 3.67 -1.78 -23.99
C ILE A 31 3.40 -0.37 -23.44
N ASP A 32 4.30 0.16 -22.61
CA ASP A 32 4.19 1.52 -22.07
C ASP A 32 4.18 2.58 -23.16
N THR A 33 5.02 2.43 -24.20
CA THR A 33 5.12 3.39 -25.31
C THR A 33 3.87 3.39 -26.18
N LYS A 34 3.28 2.23 -26.45
CA LYS A 34 2.05 2.08 -27.24
C LYS A 34 0.82 2.62 -26.51
N ASP A 35 0.87 2.69 -25.16
CA ASP A 35 -0.26 3.08 -24.31
C ASP A 35 -1.52 2.21 -24.57
N GLU A 36 -1.29 0.92 -24.78
CA GLU A 36 -2.32 -0.05 -25.06
C GLU A 36 -2.43 -1.06 -23.92
N PHE A 37 -3.67 -1.39 -23.56
CA PHE A 37 -3.92 -2.44 -22.57
C PHE A 37 -3.54 -3.81 -23.13
N PRO A 38 -2.59 -4.53 -22.52
CA PRO A 38 -2.16 -5.84 -23.02
C PRO A 38 -3.17 -6.93 -22.59
N GLU A 39 -4.36 -6.94 -23.20
CA GLU A 39 -5.49 -7.77 -22.79
C GLU A 39 -5.14 -9.25 -22.71
N GLU A 40 -4.42 -9.79 -23.70
CA GLU A 40 -4.04 -11.21 -23.73
C GLU A 40 -3.13 -11.58 -22.54
N ILE A 41 -2.19 -10.71 -22.19
CA ILE A 41 -1.29 -10.89 -21.04
C ILE A 41 -2.09 -10.87 -19.75
N VAL A 42 -2.93 -9.85 -19.54
CA VAL A 42 -3.70 -9.70 -18.30
C VAL A 42 -4.72 -10.83 -18.13
N ARG A 43 -5.43 -11.22 -19.20
CA ARG A 43 -6.36 -12.37 -19.15
C ARG A 43 -5.62 -13.68 -18.92
N GLY A 44 -4.45 -13.88 -19.54
CA GLY A 44 -3.61 -15.06 -19.30
C GLY A 44 -3.13 -15.14 -17.86
N LEU A 45 -2.66 -14.02 -17.29
CA LEU A 45 -2.27 -13.96 -15.88
C LEU A 45 -3.42 -14.29 -14.92
N CYS A 46 -4.61 -13.75 -15.18
CA CYS A 46 -5.80 -13.98 -14.36
C CYS A 46 -6.38 -15.39 -14.50
N GLY A 47 -6.34 -15.96 -15.71
CA GLY A 47 -6.99 -17.21 -16.07
C GLY A 47 -6.01 -18.35 -16.39
N ASP A 48 -6.01 -18.80 -17.64
CA ASP A 48 -5.46 -20.09 -18.07
C ASP A 48 -3.93 -20.26 -17.92
N VAL A 49 -3.16 -19.16 -17.89
CA VAL A 49 -1.70 -19.26 -17.87
C VAL A 49 -1.17 -19.40 -16.44
N LEU A 50 -1.56 -18.49 -15.54
CA LEU A 50 -1.06 -18.48 -14.16
C LEU A 50 -2.15 -18.60 -13.08
N GLY A 51 -3.40 -18.30 -13.41
CA GLY A 51 -4.51 -18.39 -12.46
C GLY A 51 -4.36 -17.45 -11.25
N VAL A 52 -3.77 -16.27 -11.42
CA VAL A 52 -3.57 -15.32 -10.31
C VAL A 52 -4.89 -14.97 -9.63
N SER A 53 -6.00 -14.92 -10.38
CA SER A 53 -7.32 -14.69 -9.80
C SER A 53 -7.74 -15.75 -8.79
N LEU A 54 -7.28 -16.99 -8.94
CA LEU A 54 -7.62 -18.08 -8.02
C LEU A 54 -7.05 -17.87 -6.63
N LEU A 55 -5.94 -17.13 -6.51
CA LEU A 55 -5.33 -16.83 -5.21
C LEU A 55 -6.29 -16.07 -4.29
N PHE A 56 -7.11 -15.17 -4.85
CA PHE A 56 -8.01 -14.30 -4.11
C PHE A 56 -9.39 -14.91 -3.87
N ILE A 57 -9.67 -16.05 -4.49
CA ILE A 57 -10.98 -16.70 -4.43
C ILE A 57 -10.92 -17.83 -3.41
N PRO A 58 -11.90 -17.91 -2.48
CA PRO A 58 -12.00 -19.01 -1.54
C PRO A 58 -12.12 -20.38 -2.25
N GLU A 59 -11.59 -21.44 -1.62
CA GLU A 59 -11.61 -22.81 -2.17
C GLU A 59 -13.05 -23.29 -2.48
N GLU A 60 -14.02 -22.90 -1.66
CA GLU A 60 -15.44 -23.26 -1.83
C GLU A 60 -16.07 -22.73 -3.12
N TYR A 61 -15.45 -21.70 -3.74
CA TYR A 61 -15.87 -21.14 -5.03
C TYR A 61 -14.88 -21.46 -6.16
N GLY A 62 -13.99 -22.44 -5.95
CA GLY A 62 -13.06 -22.91 -6.97
C GLY A 62 -11.71 -22.21 -7.01
N GLY A 63 -11.40 -21.37 -6.02
CA GLY A 63 -10.12 -20.70 -5.88
C GLY A 63 -9.08 -21.50 -5.11
N MET A 64 -7.96 -20.84 -4.80
CA MET A 64 -6.85 -21.38 -4.01
C MET A 64 -6.90 -20.94 -2.53
N GLY A 65 -7.74 -19.98 -2.17
CA GLY A 65 -7.94 -19.53 -0.80
C GLY A 65 -6.71 -18.91 -0.14
N GLY A 66 -5.94 -18.12 -0.89
CA GLY A 66 -4.78 -17.42 -0.36
C GLY A 66 -5.16 -16.47 0.77
N ASP A 67 -4.30 -16.36 1.78
CA ASP A 67 -4.46 -15.44 2.90
C ASP A 67 -3.90 -14.03 2.59
N ALA A 68 -4.01 -13.10 3.53
CA ALA A 68 -3.55 -11.72 3.32
C ALA A 68 -2.04 -11.65 3.07
N PHE A 69 -1.26 -12.54 3.67
CA PHE A 69 0.17 -12.61 3.46
C PHE A 69 0.52 -13.09 2.03
N ASP A 70 -0.19 -14.11 1.54
CA ASP A 70 -0.03 -14.62 0.16
C ASP A 70 -0.34 -13.54 -0.86
N VAL A 71 -1.47 -12.85 -0.68
CA VAL A 71 -1.93 -11.75 -1.54
C VAL A 71 -0.93 -10.62 -1.56
N TYR A 72 -0.43 -10.21 -0.40
CA TYR A 72 0.59 -9.17 -0.30
C TYR A 72 1.84 -9.54 -1.10
N ARG A 73 2.38 -10.75 -0.93
CA ARG A 73 3.61 -11.19 -1.59
C ARG A 73 3.48 -11.29 -3.11
N VAL A 74 2.35 -11.84 -3.59
CA VAL A 74 2.07 -11.92 -5.02
C VAL A 74 1.87 -10.51 -5.62
N SER A 75 1.17 -9.63 -4.92
CA SER A 75 0.98 -8.24 -5.35
C SER A 75 2.30 -7.47 -5.43
N GLU A 76 3.19 -7.64 -4.47
CA GLU A 76 4.54 -7.06 -4.47
C GLU A 76 5.36 -7.55 -5.66
N LEU A 77 5.35 -8.87 -5.92
CA LEU A 77 6.09 -9.45 -7.04
C LEU A 77 5.58 -8.92 -8.38
N LEU A 78 4.27 -8.96 -8.62
CA LEU A 78 3.66 -8.47 -9.86
C LEU A 78 3.95 -6.98 -10.08
N ALA A 79 3.82 -6.15 -9.05
CA ALA A 79 4.13 -4.72 -9.13
C ALA A 79 5.63 -4.44 -9.36
N GLY A 80 6.51 -5.33 -8.88
CA GLY A 80 7.94 -5.29 -9.16
C GLY A 80 8.28 -5.63 -10.61
N ILE A 81 7.46 -6.45 -11.27
CA ILE A 81 7.57 -6.74 -12.70
C ILE A 81 7.05 -5.55 -13.50
N ASP A 82 5.75 -5.24 -13.36
CA ASP A 82 5.10 -4.09 -13.98
C ASP A 82 3.84 -3.68 -13.21
N LEU A 83 3.82 -2.46 -12.68
CA LEU A 83 2.71 -1.98 -11.86
C LEU A 83 1.42 -1.77 -12.67
N GLY A 84 1.52 -1.47 -13.96
CA GLY A 84 0.37 -1.36 -14.86
C GLY A 84 -0.30 -2.71 -15.08
N ILE A 85 0.47 -3.73 -15.42
CA ILE A 85 -0.01 -5.12 -15.57
C ILE A 85 -0.58 -5.63 -14.24
N ALA A 86 0.14 -5.42 -13.12
CA ALA A 86 -0.34 -5.77 -11.79
C ALA A 86 -1.68 -5.11 -11.46
N THR A 87 -1.84 -3.82 -11.79
CA THR A 87 -3.10 -3.10 -11.59
C THR A 87 -4.22 -3.70 -12.44
N GLY A 88 -3.97 -4.03 -13.71
CA GLY A 88 -4.95 -4.68 -14.58
C GLY A 88 -5.41 -6.04 -14.06
N ALA A 89 -4.46 -6.89 -13.65
CA ALA A 89 -4.77 -8.22 -13.11
C ALA A 89 -5.54 -8.13 -11.77
N LEU A 90 -5.06 -7.30 -10.84
CA LEU A 90 -5.61 -7.23 -9.49
C LEU A 90 -6.86 -6.32 -9.36
N ALA A 91 -7.21 -5.54 -10.41
CA ALA A 91 -8.47 -4.80 -10.45
C ALA A 91 -9.70 -5.72 -10.44
N THR A 92 -9.58 -6.93 -10.96
CA THR A 92 -10.64 -7.96 -10.87
C THR A 92 -10.96 -8.31 -9.44
N PHE A 93 -9.94 -8.45 -8.62
CA PHE A 93 -10.07 -8.70 -7.19
C PHE A 93 -10.83 -7.55 -6.49
N LEU A 94 -10.40 -6.30 -6.67
CA LEU A 94 -11.10 -5.13 -6.15
C LEU A 94 -12.57 -5.08 -6.63
N GLY A 95 -12.82 -5.40 -7.91
CA GLY A 95 -14.17 -5.46 -8.48
C GLY A 95 -15.06 -6.52 -7.83
N SER A 96 -14.49 -7.64 -7.41
CA SER A 96 -15.21 -8.75 -6.77
C SER A 96 -15.48 -8.55 -5.28
N ASP A 97 -14.70 -7.72 -4.60
CA ASP A 97 -14.77 -7.53 -3.14
C ASP A 97 -16.15 -7.18 -2.60
N PRO A 98 -16.98 -6.29 -3.22
CA PRO A 98 -18.33 -6.06 -2.74
C PRO A 98 -19.17 -7.34 -2.64
N ILE A 99 -18.96 -8.30 -3.57
CA ILE A 99 -19.65 -9.59 -3.58
C ILE A 99 -19.07 -10.52 -2.52
N VAL A 100 -17.73 -10.57 -2.38
CA VAL A 100 -17.05 -11.41 -1.38
C VAL A 100 -17.49 -11.03 0.03
N PHE A 101 -17.54 -9.73 0.35
CA PHE A 101 -17.87 -9.25 1.70
C PHE A 101 -19.35 -9.05 1.94
N GLY A 102 -20.16 -8.83 0.91
CA GLY A 102 -21.55 -8.46 1.07
C GLY A 102 -22.57 -9.33 0.32
N GLY A 103 -22.12 -10.20 -0.59
CA GLY A 103 -23.00 -11.06 -1.39
C GLY A 103 -23.60 -12.22 -0.62
N THR A 104 -24.76 -12.73 -1.09
CA THR A 104 -25.30 -14.00 -0.62
C THR A 104 -24.43 -15.17 -1.12
N GLU A 105 -24.59 -16.36 -0.54
CA GLU A 105 -23.85 -17.56 -0.97
C GLU A 105 -24.15 -17.91 -2.44
N GLU A 106 -25.40 -17.69 -2.90
CA GLU A 106 -25.78 -17.88 -4.29
C GLU A 106 -25.07 -16.86 -5.21
N GLN A 107 -24.97 -15.62 -4.77
CA GLN A 107 -24.27 -14.56 -5.52
C GLN A 107 -22.76 -14.84 -5.61
N LYS A 108 -22.14 -15.26 -4.50
CA LYS A 108 -20.73 -15.66 -4.48
C LYS A 108 -20.49 -16.87 -5.39
N ALA A 109 -21.28 -17.93 -5.26
CA ALA A 109 -21.16 -19.11 -6.12
C ALA A 109 -21.31 -18.75 -7.60
N ARG A 110 -22.24 -17.84 -7.93
CA ARG A 110 -22.50 -17.42 -9.32
C ARG A 110 -21.36 -16.59 -9.91
N TRP A 111 -20.94 -15.53 -9.24
CA TRP A 111 -20.02 -14.54 -9.84
C TRP A 111 -18.57 -14.79 -9.47
N ILE A 112 -18.29 -15.11 -8.20
CA ILE A 112 -16.92 -15.45 -7.79
C ILE A 112 -16.52 -16.80 -8.39
N GLY A 113 -17.42 -17.78 -8.40
CA GLY A 113 -17.22 -19.07 -9.09
C GLY A 113 -16.98 -18.89 -10.60
N ALA A 114 -17.71 -17.98 -11.27
CA ALA A 114 -17.49 -17.70 -12.69
C ALA A 114 -16.13 -17.06 -12.98
N ILE A 115 -15.62 -16.21 -12.09
CA ILE A 115 -14.24 -15.66 -12.20
C ILE A 115 -13.24 -16.81 -12.12
N ALA A 116 -13.41 -17.73 -11.16
CA ALA A 116 -12.53 -18.89 -10.99
C ALA A 116 -12.55 -19.84 -12.20
N GLU A 117 -13.74 -20.10 -12.75
CA GLU A 117 -13.92 -21.07 -13.85
C GLU A 117 -13.50 -20.53 -15.21
N HIS A 118 -13.74 -19.21 -15.46
CA HIS A 118 -13.61 -18.63 -16.80
C HIS A 118 -12.57 -17.51 -16.91
N GLY A 119 -11.87 -17.15 -15.83
CA GLY A 119 -10.88 -16.05 -15.83
C GLY A 119 -11.51 -14.68 -16.17
N LEU A 120 -12.77 -14.45 -15.76
CA LEU A 120 -13.46 -13.19 -16.03
C LEU A 120 -12.77 -12.02 -15.36
N LEU A 121 -12.73 -10.87 -16.02
CA LEU A 121 -12.27 -9.62 -15.46
C LEU A 121 -13.43 -8.86 -14.82
N MET A 122 -13.21 -8.29 -13.63
CA MET A 122 -14.17 -7.41 -12.98
C MET A 122 -13.63 -5.97 -12.82
N ALA A 123 -14.55 -5.03 -12.71
CA ALA A 123 -14.25 -3.62 -12.45
C ALA A 123 -15.07 -3.05 -11.30
N TYR A 124 -14.44 -2.17 -10.50
CA TYR A 124 -15.01 -1.52 -9.32
C TYR A 124 -15.52 -0.11 -9.65
N GLY A 125 -16.81 0.03 -9.86
CA GLY A 125 -17.47 1.26 -10.27
C GLY A 125 -17.98 2.10 -9.10
N ALA A 126 -17.07 2.60 -8.24
CA ALA A 126 -17.42 3.48 -7.12
C ALA A 126 -17.28 4.96 -7.48
N THR A 127 -16.10 5.37 -7.95
CA THR A 127 -15.70 6.76 -8.15
C THR A 127 -16.52 7.46 -9.24
N GLU A 128 -16.88 8.71 -8.99
CA GLU A 128 -17.59 9.59 -9.93
C GLU A 128 -16.81 10.88 -10.16
N PRO A 129 -17.12 11.67 -11.22
CA PRO A 129 -16.47 12.96 -11.44
C PRO A 129 -16.50 13.90 -10.23
N GLU A 130 -17.57 13.86 -9.44
CA GLU A 130 -17.76 14.71 -8.27
C GLU A 130 -17.62 13.99 -6.92
N ALA A 131 -17.46 12.65 -6.92
CA ALA A 131 -17.39 11.83 -5.70
C ALA A 131 -16.24 10.82 -5.77
N GLY A 132 -15.06 11.21 -5.28
CA GLY A 132 -13.88 10.34 -5.13
C GLY A 132 -13.69 9.92 -3.67
N SER A 133 -13.02 10.76 -2.86
CA SER A 133 -12.77 10.48 -1.44
C SER A 133 -14.05 10.48 -0.58
N ASP A 134 -15.09 11.18 -1.00
CA ASP A 134 -16.40 11.20 -0.36
C ASP A 134 -17.43 10.40 -1.17
N LEU A 135 -17.42 9.08 -1.00
CA LEU A 135 -18.36 8.18 -1.66
C LEU A 135 -19.82 8.40 -1.20
N GLY A 136 -20.04 9.07 -0.07
CA GLY A 136 -21.38 9.44 0.40
C GLY A 136 -22.08 10.48 -0.47
N SER A 137 -21.32 11.25 -1.26
CA SER A 137 -21.80 12.30 -2.16
C SER A 137 -22.06 11.83 -3.59
N LEU A 138 -22.17 10.52 -3.82
CA LEU A 138 -22.41 9.93 -5.16
C LEU A 138 -23.71 10.46 -5.79
N ARG A 139 -23.70 10.59 -7.12
CA ARG A 139 -24.83 11.08 -7.92
C ARG A 139 -25.45 10.03 -8.83
N THR A 140 -24.76 8.92 -9.09
CA THR A 140 -25.36 7.77 -9.78
C THR A 140 -26.53 7.27 -8.98
N THR A 141 -27.69 7.14 -9.61
CA THR A 141 -28.94 6.71 -8.96
C THR A 141 -29.39 5.36 -9.46
N ALA A 142 -30.06 4.61 -8.59
CA ALA A 142 -30.77 3.39 -8.95
C ALA A 142 -32.25 3.57 -8.55
N LYS A 143 -33.10 3.75 -9.54
CA LYS A 143 -34.54 3.94 -9.34
C LYS A 143 -35.25 2.59 -9.38
N ALA A 144 -35.98 2.26 -8.32
CA ALA A 144 -36.79 1.05 -8.29
C ALA A 144 -37.87 1.06 -9.38
N VAL A 145 -38.07 -0.08 -10.03
CA VAL A 145 -39.10 -0.35 -11.03
C VAL A 145 -40.05 -1.39 -10.43
N GLU A 146 -41.33 -1.04 -10.41
CA GLU A 146 -42.40 -1.92 -9.89
C GLU A 146 -43.44 -2.20 -10.98
N GLU A 147 -43.87 -3.44 -11.08
CA GLU A 147 -45.00 -3.86 -11.90
C GLU A 147 -46.03 -4.53 -10.98
N ASP A 148 -47.27 -4.10 -11.05
CA ASP A 148 -48.38 -4.58 -10.20
C ASP A 148 -48.10 -4.50 -8.70
N GLY A 149 -47.21 -3.59 -8.27
CA GLY A 149 -46.81 -3.40 -6.86
C GLY A 149 -45.71 -4.34 -6.39
N GLU A 150 -45.11 -5.12 -7.28
CA GLU A 150 -43.96 -5.97 -7.02
C GLU A 150 -42.69 -5.35 -7.65
N LEU A 151 -41.56 -5.38 -6.91
CA LEU A 151 -40.28 -4.90 -7.38
C LEU A 151 -39.76 -5.83 -8.49
N THR A 152 -39.62 -5.30 -9.70
CA THR A 152 -39.11 -6.06 -10.85
C THR A 152 -37.64 -5.77 -11.16
N GLY A 153 -37.09 -4.64 -10.67
CA GLY A 153 -35.69 -4.30 -10.87
C GLY A 153 -35.37 -2.84 -10.55
N TYR A 154 -34.26 -2.40 -11.10
CA TYR A 154 -33.75 -1.03 -10.94
C TYR A 154 -33.29 -0.47 -12.27
N LEU A 155 -33.55 0.82 -12.50
CA LEU A 155 -32.96 1.61 -13.57
C LEU A 155 -31.80 2.44 -13.01
N ILE A 156 -30.59 2.16 -13.46
CA ILE A 156 -29.38 2.85 -13.00
C ILE A 156 -29.01 3.92 -14.01
N ASN A 157 -28.80 5.15 -13.50
CA ASN A 157 -28.44 6.32 -14.30
C ASN A 157 -27.30 7.08 -13.62
N GLY A 158 -26.24 7.41 -14.39
CA GLY A 158 -25.09 8.16 -13.89
C GLY A 158 -23.82 7.90 -14.66
N ASN A 159 -22.71 8.38 -14.10
CA ASN A 159 -21.39 8.24 -14.70
C ASN A 159 -20.37 7.81 -13.65
N LYS A 160 -19.46 6.91 -14.03
CA LYS A 160 -18.31 6.54 -13.23
C LYS A 160 -17.04 7.01 -13.92
N GLN A 161 -16.02 7.35 -13.13
CA GLN A 161 -14.78 7.93 -13.65
C GLN A 161 -13.56 7.18 -13.12
N TRP A 162 -12.54 7.06 -13.96
CA TRP A 162 -11.25 6.43 -13.66
C TRP A 162 -11.36 4.97 -13.21
N ILE A 163 -12.20 4.19 -13.88
CA ILE A 163 -12.45 2.79 -13.51
C ILE A 163 -11.40 1.90 -14.16
N SER A 164 -10.58 1.24 -13.32
CA SER A 164 -9.63 0.22 -13.77
C SER A 164 -10.38 -0.95 -14.39
N ASN A 165 -9.85 -1.49 -15.49
CA ASN A 165 -10.51 -2.46 -16.36
C ASN A 165 -11.85 -1.97 -16.95
N GLY A 166 -12.19 -0.69 -16.82
CA GLY A 166 -13.49 -0.14 -17.22
C GLY A 166 -13.84 -0.36 -18.68
N GLY A 167 -12.84 -0.43 -19.57
CA GLY A 167 -13.04 -0.72 -20.99
C GLY A 167 -13.14 -2.20 -21.35
N TYR A 168 -12.65 -3.12 -20.51
CA TYR A 168 -12.42 -4.52 -20.84
C TYR A 168 -13.06 -5.54 -19.88
N ALA A 169 -13.52 -5.12 -18.71
CA ALA A 169 -14.14 -6.03 -17.76
C ALA A 169 -15.41 -6.67 -18.32
N ASP A 170 -15.66 -7.90 -17.90
CA ASP A 170 -16.84 -8.69 -18.25
C ASP A 170 -17.99 -8.37 -17.30
N LEU A 171 -17.66 -8.09 -16.02
CA LEU A 171 -18.59 -7.75 -14.95
C LEU A 171 -18.14 -6.48 -14.21
N TYR A 172 -19.13 -5.73 -13.72
CA TYR A 172 -18.91 -4.49 -12.97
C TYR A 172 -19.70 -4.51 -11.67
N THR A 173 -19.08 -4.13 -10.57
CA THR A 173 -19.80 -3.73 -9.36
C THR A 173 -19.97 -2.22 -9.38
N ILE A 174 -21.21 -1.74 -9.45
CA ILE A 174 -21.57 -0.33 -9.56
C ILE A 174 -22.23 0.16 -8.28
N LEU A 175 -21.64 1.17 -7.63
CA LEU A 175 -22.25 1.83 -6.46
C LEU A 175 -23.23 2.89 -6.93
N ALA A 176 -24.49 2.79 -6.52
CA ALA A 176 -25.52 3.77 -6.87
C ALA A 176 -26.43 4.07 -5.67
N ALA A 177 -27.03 5.27 -5.64
CA ALA A 177 -28.00 5.66 -4.63
C ALA A 177 -29.35 5.03 -4.95
N ALA A 178 -29.74 4.00 -4.19
CA ALA A 178 -31.06 3.39 -4.19
C ALA A 178 -32.01 4.13 -3.21
N PRO A 179 -33.33 3.83 -3.22
CA PRO A 179 -34.24 4.36 -2.22
C PRO A 179 -33.82 4.08 -0.77
N GLY A 180 -33.22 2.91 -0.50
CA GLY A 180 -32.70 2.53 0.83
C GLY A 180 -31.31 3.10 1.15
N GLY A 181 -30.65 3.80 0.21
CA GLY A 181 -29.31 4.36 0.36
C GLY A 181 -28.30 3.81 -0.65
N PRO A 182 -27.01 4.15 -0.50
CA PRO A 182 -25.96 3.63 -1.38
C PRO A 182 -25.91 2.11 -1.41
N THR A 183 -25.94 1.53 -2.61
CA THR A 183 -26.12 0.09 -2.85
C THR A 183 -25.25 -0.36 -4.01
N TRP A 184 -24.63 -1.54 -3.90
CA TRP A 184 -23.86 -2.15 -4.98
C TRP A 184 -24.74 -3.00 -5.89
N TYR A 185 -24.50 -2.87 -7.20
CA TYR A 185 -25.18 -3.62 -8.24
C TYR A 185 -24.17 -4.34 -9.13
N VAL A 186 -24.44 -5.59 -9.49
CA VAL A 186 -23.63 -6.31 -10.48
C VAL A 186 -24.23 -6.08 -11.87
N VAL A 187 -23.42 -5.53 -12.78
CA VAL A 187 -23.80 -5.18 -14.16
C VAL A 187 -22.91 -5.94 -15.15
N ASP A 188 -23.51 -6.58 -16.15
CA ASP A 188 -22.77 -7.23 -17.23
C ASP A 188 -22.35 -6.19 -18.28
N HIS A 189 -21.24 -6.43 -18.97
CA HIS A 189 -20.71 -5.51 -19.98
C HIS A 189 -21.63 -5.30 -21.19
N GLU A 190 -22.54 -6.23 -21.50
CA GLU A 190 -23.49 -6.18 -22.60
C GLU A 190 -24.85 -5.58 -22.23
N THR A 191 -25.04 -5.16 -20.98
CA THR A 191 -26.33 -4.63 -20.53
C THR A 191 -26.71 -3.38 -21.34
N GLU A 192 -27.94 -3.34 -21.86
CA GLU A 192 -28.45 -2.19 -22.64
C GLU A 192 -28.37 -0.90 -21.81
N GLY A 193 -27.92 0.19 -22.46
CA GLY A 193 -27.71 1.48 -21.80
C GLY A 193 -26.38 1.63 -21.06
N PHE A 194 -25.58 0.55 -20.93
CA PHE A 194 -24.25 0.60 -20.36
C PHE A 194 -23.20 0.81 -21.47
N THR A 195 -22.41 1.89 -21.35
CA THR A 195 -21.35 2.20 -22.31
C THR A 195 -20.06 2.58 -21.63
N LYS A 196 -18.95 2.27 -22.28
CA LYS A 196 -17.58 2.48 -21.83
C LYS A 196 -16.97 3.66 -22.57
N GLY A 197 -16.27 4.54 -21.84
CA GLY A 197 -15.51 5.65 -22.43
C GLY A 197 -14.23 5.19 -23.12
N ALA A 198 -13.57 6.12 -23.78
CA ALA A 198 -12.22 5.89 -24.30
C ALA A 198 -11.23 5.67 -23.13
N PRO A 199 -10.14 4.91 -23.36
CA PRO A 199 -9.06 4.81 -22.37
C PRO A 199 -8.49 6.18 -22.01
N GLU A 200 -8.19 6.39 -20.73
CA GLU A 200 -7.54 7.60 -20.26
C GLU A 200 -6.04 7.61 -20.66
N ASP A 201 -5.56 8.73 -21.20
CA ASP A 201 -4.11 8.96 -21.41
C ASP A 201 -3.45 9.32 -20.09
N LYS A 202 -2.73 8.37 -19.49
CA LYS A 202 -2.23 8.46 -18.12
C LYS A 202 -0.74 8.79 -18.05
N HIS A 203 -0.34 9.37 -16.94
CA HIS A 203 1.07 9.63 -16.61
C HIS A 203 1.90 8.34 -16.51
N GLY A 204 1.39 7.32 -15.85
CA GLY A 204 1.99 6.00 -15.64
C GLY A 204 0.91 4.91 -15.63
N ILE A 205 1.31 3.69 -15.25
CA ILE A 205 0.47 2.47 -15.35
C ILE A 205 -0.26 2.37 -16.70
N ARG A 206 0.46 2.65 -17.78
CA ARG A 206 -0.11 2.74 -19.12
C ARG A 206 -0.58 1.37 -19.63
N ALA A 207 0.03 0.30 -19.12
CA ALA A 207 -0.43 -1.08 -19.34
C ALA A 207 -1.74 -1.45 -18.63
N SER A 208 -2.28 -0.59 -17.74
CA SER A 208 -3.59 -0.80 -17.12
C SER A 208 -4.67 -0.02 -17.88
N ASN A 209 -5.76 -0.65 -18.25
CA ASN A 209 -6.91 0.07 -18.78
C ASN A 209 -7.59 0.87 -17.67
N THR A 210 -7.93 2.11 -17.98
CA THR A 210 -8.74 2.99 -17.11
C THR A 210 -9.71 3.74 -18.01
N ALA A 211 -11.02 3.68 -17.71
CA ALA A 211 -12.03 4.33 -18.53
C ALA A 211 -13.19 4.88 -17.69
N ALA A 212 -13.92 5.84 -18.24
CA ALA A 212 -15.20 6.26 -17.69
C ALA A 212 -16.29 5.23 -18.06
N LEU A 213 -17.33 5.13 -17.21
CA LEU A 213 -18.52 4.32 -17.47
C LEU A 213 -19.74 5.23 -17.51
N ASN A 214 -20.61 5.04 -18.50
CA ASN A 214 -21.86 5.78 -18.61
C ASN A 214 -23.03 4.81 -18.49
N LEU A 215 -23.99 5.14 -17.64
CA LEU A 215 -25.19 4.35 -17.38
C LEU A 215 -26.40 5.21 -17.74
N GLN A 216 -27.18 4.75 -18.72
CA GLN A 216 -28.40 5.41 -19.17
C GLN A 216 -29.54 4.40 -19.20
N ASP A 217 -30.41 4.47 -18.21
CA ASP A 217 -31.52 3.54 -18.01
C ASP A 217 -31.09 2.07 -18.02
N VAL A 218 -29.93 1.79 -17.42
CA VAL A 218 -29.40 0.43 -17.29
C VAL A 218 -30.28 -0.36 -16.34
N PHE A 219 -31.03 -1.34 -16.89
CA PHE A 219 -31.93 -2.15 -16.11
C PHE A 219 -31.20 -3.36 -15.51
N VAL A 220 -31.39 -3.58 -14.19
CA VAL A 220 -30.93 -4.77 -13.48
C VAL A 220 -32.04 -5.35 -12.62
N THR A 221 -32.09 -6.66 -12.54
CA THR A 221 -33.06 -7.42 -11.72
C THR A 221 -32.70 -7.38 -10.23
N PRO A 222 -33.61 -7.66 -9.29
CA PRO A 222 -33.33 -7.57 -7.85
C PRO A 222 -32.20 -8.47 -7.37
N ASP A 223 -31.98 -9.62 -7.99
CA ASP A 223 -30.89 -10.57 -7.68
C ASP A 223 -29.50 -10.00 -7.97
N ARG A 224 -29.42 -8.86 -8.70
CA ARG A 224 -28.17 -8.10 -8.96
C ARG A 224 -27.79 -7.13 -7.85
N VAL A 225 -28.65 -6.91 -6.86
CA VAL A 225 -28.32 -6.14 -5.65
C VAL A 225 -27.40 -6.99 -4.78
N VAL A 226 -26.20 -6.50 -4.49
CA VAL A 226 -25.24 -7.25 -3.65
C VAL A 226 -25.80 -7.44 -2.24
N GLY A 227 -25.95 -8.72 -1.83
CA GLY A 227 -26.56 -9.09 -0.55
C GLY A 227 -28.09 -8.95 -0.51
N GLU A 228 -28.72 -8.60 -1.65
CA GLU A 228 -30.18 -8.46 -1.79
C GLU A 228 -30.82 -7.41 -0.84
N VAL A 229 -29.96 -6.52 -0.27
CA VAL A 229 -30.39 -5.48 0.68
C VAL A 229 -29.85 -4.13 0.26
N GLU A 230 -30.75 -3.14 0.04
CA GLU A 230 -30.37 -1.76 -0.23
C GLU A 230 -29.68 -1.09 0.97
N GLY A 231 -28.87 -0.05 0.69
CA GLY A 231 -28.28 0.83 1.71
C GLY A 231 -27.05 0.27 2.42
N GLN A 232 -26.55 -0.91 2.05
CA GLN A 232 -25.36 -1.51 2.66
C GLN A 232 -24.04 -1.11 1.98
N GLY A 233 -24.10 -0.41 0.85
CA GLY A 233 -22.96 -0.18 -0.02
C GLY A 233 -21.77 0.52 0.63
N LEU A 234 -21.98 1.51 1.50
CA LEU A 234 -20.88 2.19 2.18
C LEU A 234 -20.24 1.33 3.28
N VAL A 235 -21.03 0.52 3.97
CA VAL A 235 -20.51 -0.43 4.98
C VAL A 235 -19.66 -1.49 4.29
N GLN A 236 -20.16 -2.06 3.20
CA GLN A 236 -19.42 -3.03 2.38
C GLN A 236 -18.12 -2.42 1.83
N ALA A 237 -18.15 -1.17 1.31
CA ALA A 237 -16.95 -0.46 0.87
C ALA A 237 -15.91 -0.27 2.00
N GLN A 238 -16.35 -0.03 3.24
CA GLN A 238 -15.43 0.08 4.38
C GLN A 238 -14.75 -1.25 4.73
N MET A 239 -15.44 -2.38 4.56
CA MET A 239 -14.86 -3.72 4.77
C MET A 239 -13.76 -4.00 3.73
N VAL A 240 -13.99 -3.59 2.49
CA VAL A 240 -13.02 -3.71 1.40
C VAL A 240 -11.74 -2.92 1.68
N PHE A 241 -11.82 -1.68 2.13
CA PHE A 241 -10.68 -0.78 2.26
C PHE A 241 -9.57 -1.25 3.22
N GLY A 242 -9.89 -2.03 4.26
CA GLY A 242 -8.88 -2.55 5.19
C GLY A 242 -7.89 -3.47 4.49
N TYR A 243 -8.39 -4.29 3.59
CA TYR A 243 -7.64 -5.31 2.87
C TYR A 243 -6.99 -4.78 1.58
N THR A 244 -7.73 -4.03 0.76
CA THR A 244 -7.22 -3.51 -0.52
C THR A 244 -6.09 -2.50 -0.36
N ARG A 245 -6.06 -1.74 0.74
CA ARG A 245 -4.94 -0.85 1.06
C ARG A 245 -3.63 -1.60 1.27
N LEU A 246 -3.69 -2.83 1.79
CA LEU A 246 -2.50 -3.67 1.93
C LEU A 246 -1.95 -4.08 0.57
N MET A 247 -2.81 -4.38 -0.39
CA MET A 247 -2.42 -4.65 -1.79
C MET A 247 -1.77 -3.42 -2.45
N VAL A 248 -2.35 -2.22 -2.24
CA VAL A 248 -1.73 -0.97 -2.74
C VAL A 248 -0.41 -0.67 -2.04
N ALA A 249 -0.29 -1.01 -0.75
CA ALA A 249 1.00 -0.94 -0.05
C ALA A 249 2.04 -1.85 -0.71
N ALA A 250 1.65 -3.09 -1.07
CA ALA A 250 2.49 -4.01 -1.82
C ALA A 250 2.91 -3.45 -3.19
N PHE A 251 2.04 -2.72 -3.87
CA PHE A 251 2.36 -2.04 -5.12
C PHE A 251 3.42 -0.94 -4.95
N GLY A 252 3.28 -0.10 -3.94
CA GLY A 252 4.28 0.92 -3.60
C GLY A 252 5.64 0.30 -3.26
N LEU A 253 5.62 -0.78 -2.47
CA LEU A 253 6.82 -1.52 -2.09
C LEU A 253 7.49 -2.20 -3.30
N GLY A 254 6.73 -2.95 -4.11
CA GLY A 254 7.23 -3.66 -5.28
C GLY A 254 7.81 -2.72 -6.35
N GLY A 255 7.08 -1.65 -6.67
CA GLY A 255 7.57 -0.62 -7.62
C GLY A 255 8.80 0.12 -7.13
N GLY A 256 8.88 0.42 -5.82
CA GLY A 256 10.05 1.02 -5.20
C GLY A 256 11.27 0.10 -5.23
N TRP A 257 11.10 -1.18 -4.91
CA TRP A 257 12.17 -2.16 -5.02
C TRP A 257 12.60 -2.42 -6.45
N ALA A 258 11.66 -2.49 -7.41
CA ALA A 258 11.99 -2.62 -8.83
C ALA A 258 12.94 -1.51 -9.31
N ALA A 259 12.71 -0.29 -8.87
CA ALA A 259 13.60 0.84 -9.18
C ALA A 259 14.98 0.70 -8.50
N MET A 260 15.03 0.28 -7.23
CA MET A 260 16.30 0.04 -6.52
C MET A 260 17.07 -1.16 -7.10
N ASP A 261 16.38 -2.22 -7.49
CA ASP A 261 16.96 -3.41 -8.14
C ASP A 261 17.60 -3.10 -9.51
N ARG A 262 17.29 -1.95 -10.11
CA ARG A 262 18.00 -1.39 -11.28
C ARG A 262 19.13 -0.45 -10.88
N ALA A 263 18.95 0.36 -9.84
CA ALA A 263 19.94 1.36 -9.42
C ALA A 263 21.18 0.73 -8.74
N ILE A 264 20.97 -0.31 -7.93
CA ILE A 264 22.04 -0.98 -7.19
C ILE A 264 23.07 -1.62 -8.14
N PRO A 265 22.71 -2.52 -9.07
CA PRO A 265 23.67 -3.11 -10.03
C PRO A 265 24.32 -2.06 -10.93
N TYR A 266 23.54 -1.09 -11.43
CA TYR A 266 24.09 0.00 -12.22
C TYR A 266 25.25 0.74 -11.51
N SER A 267 25.12 0.94 -10.19
CA SER A 267 26.16 1.60 -9.40
C SER A 267 27.44 0.79 -9.22
N VAL A 268 27.35 -0.53 -9.34
CA VAL A 268 28.52 -1.44 -9.33
C VAL A 268 29.28 -1.33 -10.65
N ASP A 269 28.57 -1.29 -11.78
CA ASP A 269 29.17 -1.27 -13.11
C ASP A 269 29.65 0.11 -13.54
N ARG A 270 29.01 1.16 -13.04
CA ARG A 270 29.30 2.54 -13.44
C ARG A 270 30.54 3.09 -12.78
N ILE A 271 31.62 3.24 -13.55
CA ILE A 271 32.87 3.88 -13.12
C ILE A 271 32.75 5.40 -13.26
N GLN A 272 33.04 6.13 -12.21
CA GLN A 272 33.10 7.59 -12.19
C GLN A 272 34.28 8.04 -11.31
N ALA A 273 35.11 8.94 -11.81
CA ALA A 273 36.31 9.42 -11.10
C ALA A 273 37.19 8.26 -10.57
N GLY A 274 37.42 7.24 -11.40
CA GLY A 274 38.38 6.17 -11.18
C GLY A 274 37.90 4.94 -10.38
N SER A 275 36.64 4.94 -9.87
CA SER A 275 36.07 3.76 -9.17
C SER A 275 34.55 3.66 -9.37
N PRO A 276 33.94 2.48 -9.10
CA PRO A 276 32.50 2.32 -9.12
C PRO A 276 31.74 3.33 -8.27
N LEU A 277 30.50 3.64 -8.67
CA LEU A 277 29.64 4.50 -7.86
C LEU A 277 29.28 3.84 -6.53
N SER A 278 29.16 2.52 -6.49
CA SER A 278 28.97 1.74 -5.27
C SER A 278 30.06 1.94 -4.22
N GLU A 279 31.28 2.30 -4.60
CA GLU A 279 32.39 2.64 -3.68
C GLU A 279 32.38 4.09 -3.20
N LYS A 280 31.48 4.93 -3.71
CA LYS A 280 31.38 6.33 -3.32
C LYS A 280 30.41 6.48 -2.15
N GLN A 281 30.94 6.66 -0.93
CA GLN A 281 30.14 6.82 0.29
C GLN A 281 28.99 7.84 0.11
N GLY A 282 29.30 9.03 -0.41
CA GLY A 282 28.30 10.07 -0.62
C GLY A 282 27.17 9.68 -1.59
N TYR A 283 27.46 8.82 -2.56
CA TYR A 283 26.46 8.26 -3.48
C TYR A 283 25.60 7.21 -2.78
N THR A 284 26.21 6.20 -2.17
CA THR A 284 25.49 5.07 -1.56
C THR A 284 24.64 5.51 -0.37
N LEU A 285 25.17 6.35 0.52
CA LEU A 285 24.47 6.81 1.72
C LEU A 285 23.43 7.91 1.45
N LYS A 286 23.45 8.52 0.27
CA LYS A 286 22.44 9.52 -0.12
C LYS A 286 21.34 8.94 -1.01
N LEU A 287 21.70 8.11 -2.00
CA LEU A 287 20.77 7.70 -3.07
C LEU A 287 20.28 6.26 -2.95
N ILE A 288 20.90 5.43 -2.12
CA ILE A 288 20.54 4.02 -2.00
C ILE A 288 20.04 3.70 -0.59
N VAL A 289 20.91 3.82 0.42
CA VAL A 289 20.63 3.36 1.79
C VAL A 289 19.34 3.93 2.39
N PRO A 290 19.04 5.27 2.34
CA PRO A 290 17.84 5.79 2.97
C PRO A 290 16.55 5.23 2.35
N HIS A 291 16.55 4.95 1.05
CA HIS A 291 15.40 4.43 0.33
C HIS A 291 15.18 2.96 0.62
N VAL A 292 16.24 2.15 0.65
CA VAL A 292 16.19 0.75 1.09
C VAL A 292 15.67 0.65 2.52
N VAL A 293 16.15 1.50 3.42
CA VAL A 293 15.72 1.54 4.83
C VAL A 293 14.22 1.81 4.95
N ARG A 294 13.68 2.76 4.20
CA ARG A 294 12.26 3.10 4.23
C ARG A 294 11.38 2.04 3.59
N LEU A 295 11.84 1.41 2.50
CA LEU A 295 11.13 0.29 1.89
C LEU A 295 11.03 -0.89 2.86
N GLU A 296 12.10 -1.23 3.57
CA GLU A 296 12.06 -2.31 4.56
C GLU A 296 11.24 -1.95 5.82
N ALA A 297 11.14 -0.69 6.20
CA ALA A 297 10.22 -0.25 7.25
C ALA A 297 8.76 -0.42 6.81
N ALA A 298 8.44 -0.10 5.56
CA ALA A 298 7.12 -0.35 4.98
C ALA A 298 6.81 -1.84 4.91
N ARG A 299 7.76 -2.67 4.45
CA ARG A 299 7.65 -4.15 4.45
C ARG A 299 7.31 -4.69 5.83
N ALA A 300 8.04 -4.26 6.86
CA ALA A 300 7.81 -4.72 8.22
C ALA A 300 6.38 -4.45 8.70
N TYR A 301 5.85 -3.27 8.36
CA TYR A 301 4.49 -2.90 8.75
C TYR A 301 3.43 -3.66 7.93
N ILE A 302 3.67 -3.88 6.63
CA ILE A 302 2.79 -4.69 5.76
C ILE A 302 2.71 -6.13 6.28
N GLU A 303 3.86 -6.77 6.53
CA GLU A 303 3.92 -8.17 7.00
C GLU A 303 3.21 -8.34 8.34
N GLU A 304 3.45 -7.44 9.30
CA GLU A 304 2.75 -7.49 10.59
C GLU A 304 1.23 -7.31 10.44
N THR A 305 0.79 -6.42 9.54
CA THR A 305 -0.64 -6.20 9.28
C THR A 305 -1.27 -7.42 8.60
N ALA A 306 -0.58 -8.02 7.63
CA ALA A 306 -1.05 -9.22 6.94
C ALA A 306 -1.19 -10.40 7.91
N GLU A 307 -0.17 -10.66 8.76
CA GLU A 307 -0.24 -11.71 9.78
C GLU A 307 -1.42 -11.53 10.75
N ARG A 308 -1.72 -10.29 11.15
CA ARG A 308 -2.87 -9.99 12.03
C ARG A 308 -4.20 -10.27 11.34
N LEU A 309 -4.33 -9.94 10.05
CA LEU A 309 -5.51 -10.31 9.25
C LEU A 309 -5.68 -11.83 9.17
N ASP A 310 -4.59 -12.56 8.93
CA ASP A 310 -4.60 -14.02 8.83
C ASP A 310 -4.92 -14.71 10.17
N LEU A 311 -4.65 -14.04 11.29
CA LEU A 311 -5.08 -14.46 12.62
C LEU A 311 -6.55 -14.11 12.94
N GLY A 312 -7.27 -13.48 11.99
CA GLY A 312 -8.69 -13.14 12.12
C GLY A 312 -8.97 -11.84 12.85
N GLU A 313 -7.99 -10.93 12.96
CA GLU A 313 -8.27 -9.58 13.43
C GLU A 313 -9.06 -8.83 12.34
N GLU A 314 -10.26 -8.42 12.68
CA GLU A 314 -11.14 -7.68 11.77
C GLU A 314 -10.87 -6.18 11.81
N LEU A 315 -11.25 -5.48 10.72
CA LEU A 315 -11.29 -4.02 10.62
C LEU A 315 -9.95 -3.31 10.88
N LEU A 316 -8.85 -3.82 10.33
CA LEU A 316 -7.53 -3.18 10.39
C LEU A 316 -7.41 -1.98 9.42
N ASN A 317 -8.45 -1.14 9.34
CA ASN A 317 -8.51 0.01 8.43
C ASN A 317 -7.38 1.02 8.62
N THR A 318 -6.99 1.24 9.88
CA THR A 318 -5.92 2.19 10.21
C THR A 318 -4.56 1.59 9.93
N GLU A 319 -4.36 0.32 10.22
CA GLU A 319 -3.16 -0.43 9.90
C GLU A 319 -2.95 -0.50 8.38
N GLY A 320 -4.00 -0.82 7.62
CA GLY A 320 -3.97 -0.75 6.15
C GLY A 320 -3.64 0.66 5.63
N ALA A 321 -4.17 1.71 6.28
CA ALA A 321 -3.84 3.10 5.94
C ALA A 321 -2.37 3.44 6.23
N ILE A 322 -1.80 2.99 7.35
CA ILE A 322 -0.39 3.18 7.70
C ILE A 322 0.50 2.42 6.71
N ALA A 323 0.21 1.14 6.45
CA ALA A 323 0.94 0.33 5.50
C ALA A 323 0.98 0.99 4.11
N LYS A 324 -0.19 1.42 3.61
CA LYS A 324 -0.34 2.09 2.32
C LYS A 324 0.44 3.40 2.28
N TYR A 325 0.32 4.23 3.30
CA TYR A 325 1.02 5.50 3.39
C TYR A 325 2.54 5.31 3.35
N LEU A 326 3.08 4.48 4.24
CA LEU A 326 4.52 4.22 4.32
C LEU A 326 5.08 3.67 3.00
N ALA A 327 4.42 2.67 2.42
CA ALA A 327 4.92 2.01 1.21
C ALA A 327 4.79 2.89 -0.03
N SER A 328 3.69 3.62 -0.18
CA SER A 328 3.49 4.51 -1.34
C SER A 328 4.48 5.67 -1.34
N GLU A 329 4.72 6.31 -0.18
CA GLU A 329 5.71 7.40 -0.08
C GLU A 329 7.14 6.86 -0.25
N ALA A 330 7.50 5.75 0.40
CA ALA A 330 8.82 5.13 0.26
C ALA A 330 9.08 4.67 -1.18
N GLY A 331 8.10 4.08 -1.85
CA GLY A 331 8.21 3.62 -3.24
C GLY A 331 8.41 4.79 -4.21
N ASN A 332 7.67 5.88 -4.02
CA ASN A 332 7.83 7.09 -4.83
C ASN A 332 9.20 7.73 -4.64
N ASP A 333 9.69 7.84 -3.39
CA ASP A 333 11.01 8.39 -3.08
C ASP A 333 12.12 7.50 -3.63
N ALA A 334 11.98 6.18 -3.52
CA ALA A 334 12.94 5.21 -4.05
C ALA A 334 13.05 5.28 -5.59
N ALA A 335 11.91 5.36 -6.28
CA ALA A 335 11.90 5.48 -7.74
C ALA A 335 12.49 6.81 -8.22
N ASP A 336 12.25 7.91 -7.51
CA ASP A 336 12.89 9.21 -7.79
C ASP A 336 14.41 9.15 -7.60
N ALA A 337 14.84 8.54 -6.49
CA ALA A 337 16.25 8.35 -6.20
C ALA A 337 16.94 7.43 -7.23
N ALA A 338 16.25 6.42 -7.76
CA ALA A 338 16.78 5.55 -8.81
C ALA A 338 17.05 6.33 -10.12
N ILE A 339 16.13 7.23 -10.52
CA ILE A 339 16.40 8.15 -11.65
C ILE A 339 17.67 8.96 -11.39
N GLN A 340 17.77 9.57 -10.21
CA GLN A 340 18.94 10.36 -9.83
C GLN A 340 20.22 9.51 -9.80
N ALA A 341 20.14 8.27 -9.34
CA ALA A 341 21.25 7.34 -9.24
C ALA A 341 21.81 6.95 -10.61
N LEU A 342 20.94 6.74 -11.61
CA LEU A 342 21.36 6.47 -12.99
C LEU A 342 21.79 7.73 -13.74
N GLY A 343 21.50 8.92 -13.23
CA GLY A 343 21.82 10.20 -13.87
C GLY A 343 21.11 10.37 -15.21
N GLY A 344 21.84 10.75 -16.27
CA GLY A 344 21.24 10.93 -17.60
C GLY A 344 20.56 9.69 -18.16
N TYR A 345 21.06 8.52 -17.86
CA TYR A 345 20.44 7.23 -18.26
C TYR A 345 19.08 7.02 -17.58
N GLY A 346 18.96 7.40 -16.30
CA GLY A 346 17.69 7.28 -15.58
C GLY A 346 16.60 8.23 -16.08
N TYR A 347 16.96 9.26 -16.85
CA TYR A 347 16.03 10.24 -17.40
C TYR A 347 15.51 9.90 -18.80
N THR A 348 16.07 8.87 -19.43
CA THR A 348 15.68 8.42 -20.78
C THR A 348 14.76 7.22 -20.72
N LYS A 349 13.81 7.11 -21.67
CA LYS A 349 12.82 6.04 -21.74
C LYS A 349 13.38 4.66 -22.11
N GLU A 350 14.68 4.58 -22.41
CA GLU A 350 15.39 3.31 -22.66
C GLU A 350 15.61 2.49 -21.38
N TYR A 351 15.48 3.14 -20.20
CA TYR A 351 15.73 2.54 -18.89
C TYR A 351 14.47 2.52 -18.06
N MET A 352 14.17 1.39 -17.45
CA MET A 352 12.93 1.14 -16.71
C MET A 352 12.68 2.08 -15.53
N VAL A 353 13.71 2.71 -14.93
CA VAL A 353 13.56 3.51 -13.72
C VAL A 353 12.64 4.73 -13.89
N GLU A 354 12.62 5.36 -15.08
CA GLU A 354 11.69 6.47 -15.35
C GLU A 354 10.25 5.98 -15.44
N LYS A 355 10.03 4.79 -16.05
CA LYS A 355 8.73 4.13 -16.10
C LYS A 355 8.25 3.77 -14.69
N TYR A 356 9.08 3.13 -13.86
CA TYR A 356 8.72 2.83 -12.48
C TYR A 356 8.33 4.09 -11.70
N LYS A 357 9.04 5.23 -11.90
CA LYS A 357 8.67 6.49 -11.26
C LYS A 357 7.30 7.00 -11.69
N ARG A 358 6.96 6.90 -12.98
CA ARG A 358 5.63 7.28 -13.47
C ARG A 358 4.55 6.35 -12.94
N ASP A 359 4.82 5.07 -12.90
CA ASP A 359 3.87 4.06 -12.47
C ASP A 359 3.59 4.14 -10.98
N VAL A 360 4.63 4.16 -10.13
CA VAL A 360 4.46 4.18 -8.68
C VAL A 360 3.78 5.46 -8.17
N ARG A 361 3.78 6.55 -8.99
CA ARG A 361 3.16 7.82 -8.60
C ARG A 361 1.69 7.68 -8.24
N ILE A 362 0.96 6.77 -8.90
CA ILE A 362 -0.47 6.57 -8.65
C ILE A 362 -0.76 6.02 -7.25
N THR A 363 0.17 5.29 -6.65
CA THR A 363 -0.04 4.64 -5.34
C THR A 363 -0.30 5.63 -4.21
N THR A 364 0.11 6.89 -4.35
CA THR A 364 -0.21 7.96 -3.38
C THR A 364 -1.56 8.64 -3.65
N ILE A 365 -2.29 8.25 -4.71
CA ILE A 365 -3.52 8.89 -5.16
C ILE A 365 -4.73 7.97 -5.00
N TYR A 366 -4.73 6.79 -5.66
CA TYR A 366 -5.89 5.89 -5.63
C TYR A 366 -6.00 5.15 -4.28
N GLU A 367 -7.15 4.51 -4.02
CA GLU A 367 -7.48 3.83 -2.76
C GLU A 367 -7.30 4.75 -1.52
N GLY A 368 -7.55 6.04 -1.74
CA GLY A 368 -7.37 7.11 -0.78
C GLY A 368 -6.02 7.80 -0.90
N THR A 369 -6.03 9.12 -1.11
CA THR A 369 -4.78 9.90 -1.23
C THR A 369 -3.94 9.83 0.05
N SER A 370 -2.65 10.17 -0.03
CA SER A 370 -1.78 10.25 1.14
C SER A 370 -2.38 11.13 2.24
N GLU A 371 -3.04 12.25 1.90
CA GLU A 371 -3.71 13.14 2.85
C GLU A 371 -4.93 12.50 3.51
N ILE A 372 -5.67 11.65 2.78
CA ILE A 372 -6.78 10.86 3.35
C ILE A 372 -6.24 9.78 4.29
N MET A 373 -5.10 9.16 3.97
CA MET A 373 -4.42 8.22 4.86
C MET A 373 -3.97 8.93 6.13
N GLU A 374 -3.24 10.05 6.03
CA GLU A 374 -2.80 10.86 7.17
C GLU A 374 -3.98 11.24 8.08
N MET A 375 -5.11 11.67 7.48
CA MET A 375 -6.30 12.02 8.24
C MET A 375 -6.94 10.80 8.93
N THR A 376 -7.02 9.67 8.25
CA THR A 376 -7.58 8.43 8.81
C THR A 376 -6.74 7.95 9.98
N ILE A 377 -5.42 7.89 9.81
CA ILE A 377 -4.45 7.51 10.84
C ILE A 377 -4.58 8.44 12.05
N ALA A 378 -4.50 9.75 11.83
CA ALA A 378 -4.56 10.71 12.90
C ALA A 378 -5.87 10.63 13.69
N ARG A 379 -7.03 10.53 13.00
CA ARG A 379 -8.34 10.47 13.67
C ARG A 379 -8.51 9.24 14.54
N ASP A 380 -8.10 8.08 14.06
CA ASP A 380 -8.24 6.85 14.83
C ASP A 380 -7.27 6.81 16.01
N ARG A 381 -5.98 7.05 15.77
CA ARG A 381 -4.95 7.06 16.83
C ARG A 381 -5.19 8.17 17.87
N TRP A 382 -5.81 9.27 17.45
CA TRP A 382 -6.32 10.29 18.36
C TRP A 382 -7.38 9.75 19.33
N GLN A 383 -8.32 8.93 18.83
CA GLN A 383 -9.30 8.28 19.72
C GLN A 383 -8.64 7.33 20.73
N HIS A 384 -7.63 6.56 20.30
CA HIS A 384 -6.85 5.73 21.20
C HIS A 384 -6.12 6.56 22.27
N HIS A 385 -5.49 7.67 21.87
CA HIS A 385 -4.84 8.60 22.80
C HIS A 385 -5.84 9.15 23.84
N LEU A 386 -7.02 9.59 23.42
CA LEU A 386 -8.04 10.11 24.33
C LEU A 386 -8.60 9.03 25.26
N LYS A 387 -8.99 7.86 24.74
CA LYS A 387 -9.56 6.75 25.52
C LYS A 387 -8.58 6.23 26.57
N SER A 388 -7.31 6.15 26.24
CA SER A 388 -6.24 5.72 27.15
C SER A 388 -5.72 6.82 28.07
N ARG A 389 -6.24 8.05 27.95
CA ARG A 389 -5.74 9.24 28.69
C ARG A 389 -4.22 9.45 28.47
N GLY A 390 -3.77 9.28 27.23
CA GLY A 390 -2.37 9.43 26.83
C GLY A 390 -1.46 8.23 27.11
N ALA A 391 -1.98 7.10 27.61
CA ALA A 391 -1.18 5.93 27.90
C ALA A 391 -0.81 5.11 26.64
N TYR A 392 -1.62 5.14 25.58
CA TYR A 392 -1.50 4.27 24.42
C TYR A 392 -0.07 4.12 23.88
N TYR A 393 0.59 5.24 23.54
CA TYR A 393 1.96 5.20 23.03
C TYR A 393 3.02 5.04 24.14
N ARG A 394 2.72 5.42 25.38
CA ARG A 394 3.62 5.20 26.51
C ARG A 394 3.72 3.71 26.86
N ASP A 395 2.62 2.99 26.80
CA ASP A 395 2.59 1.54 27.03
C ASP A 395 3.36 0.80 25.93
N ARG A 396 3.17 1.20 24.65
CA ARG A 396 3.94 0.66 23.52
C ARG A 396 5.44 0.98 23.65
N ALA A 397 5.80 2.18 24.10
CA ALA A 397 7.19 2.53 24.39
C ALA A 397 7.80 1.62 25.47
N SER A 398 7.04 1.34 26.53
CA SER A 398 7.49 0.44 27.60
C SER A 398 7.70 -0.99 27.08
N ALA A 399 6.85 -1.46 26.16
CA ALA A 399 7.05 -2.76 25.51
C ALA A 399 8.32 -2.77 24.65
N MET A 400 8.63 -1.68 23.94
CA MET A 400 9.87 -1.57 23.17
C MET A 400 11.11 -1.49 24.07
N ASP A 401 11.04 -0.84 25.23
CA ASP A 401 12.14 -0.87 26.23
C ASP A 401 12.43 -2.30 26.73
N GLN A 402 11.38 -3.09 26.99
CA GLN A 402 11.55 -4.51 27.37
C GLN A 402 12.17 -5.33 26.21
N LEU A 403 11.75 -5.08 24.99
CA LEU A 403 12.32 -5.73 23.81
C LEU A 403 13.81 -5.37 23.65
N ALA A 404 14.19 -4.11 23.88
CA ALA A 404 15.57 -3.65 23.82
C ALA A 404 16.50 -4.30 24.88
N ILE A 405 15.96 -4.67 26.04
CA ILE A 405 16.74 -5.40 27.06
C ILE A 405 17.19 -6.77 26.53
N GLY A 406 16.29 -7.49 25.84
CA GLY A 406 16.58 -8.81 25.26
C GLY A 406 17.35 -8.75 23.93
N SER A 407 17.21 -7.63 23.19
CA SER A 407 17.76 -7.46 21.85
C SER A 407 18.24 -6.01 21.63
N PRO A 408 19.36 -5.61 22.23
CA PRO A 408 19.83 -4.22 22.24
C PRO A 408 20.14 -3.67 20.86
N ASP A 409 20.52 -4.53 19.90
CA ASP A 409 20.89 -4.14 18.54
C ASP A 409 19.70 -4.02 17.59
N SER A 410 18.47 -4.28 18.06
CA SER A 410 17.26 -4.30 17.23
C SER A 410 16.71 -2.91 16.83
N GLY A 411 17.23 -1.82 17.41
CA GLY A 411 16.67 -0.47 17.26
C GLY A 411 15.47 -0.18 18.19
N ALA A 412 15.00 -1.17 18.98
CA ALA A 412 13.82 -1.04 19.82
C ALA A 412 13.93 0.08 20.87
N GLY A 413 15.11 0.28 21.46
CA GLY A 413 15.31 1.37 22.43
C GLY A 413 15.12 2.76 21.82
N THR A 414 15.58 2.96 20.59
CA THR A 414 15.37 4.22 19.85
C THR A 414 13.91 4.36 19.39
N ALA A 415 13.26 3.28 18.98
CA ALA A 415 11.83 3.28 18.69
C ALA A 415 10.98 3.64 19.92
N ALA A 416 11.40 3.19 21.13
CA ALA A 416 10.76 3.57 22.39
C ALA A 416 10.87 5.09 22.66
N LEU A 417 12.02 5.71 22.35
CA LEU A 417 12.16 7.17 22.43
C LEU A 417 11.19 7.87 21.48
N ALA A 418 11.08 7.41 20.23
CA ALA A 418 10.15 7.96 19.24
C ALA A 418 8.69 7.86 19.71
N LEU A 419 8.28 6.72 20.28
CA LEU A 419 6.93 6.50 20.83
C LEU A 419 6.62 7.44 22.02
N ARG A 420 7.57 7.64 22.93
CA ARG A 420 7.41 8.59 24.04
C ARG A 420 7.29 10.03 23.55
N ALA A 421 8.13 10.42 22.60
CA ALA A 421 8.07 11.74 21.98
C ALA A 421 6.71 11.96 21.28
N LEU A 422 6.23 10.98 20.54
CA LEU A 422 4.90 11.02 19.91
C LEU A 422 3.78 11.15 20.93
N ALA A 423 3.83 10.40 22.04
CA ALA A 423 2.86 10.50 23.14
C ALA A 423 2.77 11.94 23.67
N GLU A 424 3.91 12.61 23.83
CA GLU A 424 3.96 13.99 24.30
C GLU A 424 3.47 14.98 23.23
N VAL A 425 3.86 14.81 21.97
CA VAL A 425 3.34 15.63 20.85
C VAL A 425 1.81 15.57 20.77
N LEU A 426 1.22 14.38 20.90
CA LEU A 426 -0.23 14.21 20.92
C LEU A 426 -0.86 14.85 22.15
N GLU A 427 -0.24 14.76 23.32
CA GLU A 427 -0.75 15.38 24.53
C GLU A 427 -0.73 16.92 24.43
N GLN A 428 0.33 17.51 23.89
CA GLN A 428 0.39 18.94 23.65
C GLN A 428 -0.63 19.38 22.59
N ALA A 429 -0.84 18.59 21.52
CA ALA A 429 -1.89 18.83 20.56
C ALA A 429 -3.30 18.81 21.22
N ARG A 430 -3.50 17.95 22.23
CA ARG A 430 -4.73 17.88 23.02
C ARG A 430 -4.92 19.12 23.91
N ILE A 431 -3.91 19.47 24.68
CA ILE A 431 -3.95 20.62 25.63
C ILE A 431 -4.28 21.90 24.87
N HIS A 432 -3.62 22.13 23.75
CA HIS A 432 -3.76 23.34 22.95
C HIS A 432 -4.84 23.23 21.85
N ARG A 433 -5.62 22.14 21.79
CA ARG A 433 -6.75 21.89 20.86
C ARG A 433 -6.36 22.02 19.39
N LEU A 434 -5.14 21.63 19.04
CA LEU A 434 -4.56 21.81 17.70
C LEU A 434 -5.19 20.90 16.64
N THR A 435 -5.81 19.78 17.04
CA THR A 435 -6.48 18.84 16.12
C THR A 435 -7.72 19.40 15.43
N ARG A 436 -8.14 20.64 15.76
CA ARG A 436 -9.13 21.39 14.99
C ARG A 436 -8.58 21.93 13.66
N ASN A 437 -7.26 21.99 13.54
CA ASN A 437 -6.57 22.39 12.33
C ASN A 437 -6.26 21.15 11.48
N GLN A 438 -6.84 21.09 10.28
CA GLN A 438 -6.67 19.94 9.37
C GLN A 438 -5.22 19.70 8.98
N HIS A 439 -4.43 20.75 8.78
CA HIS A 439 -3.00 20.60 8.47
C HIS A 439 -2.24 19.92 9.61
N ILE A 440 -2.55 20.25 10.86
CA ILE A 440 -1.94 19.58 12.02
C ILE A 440 -2.37 18.12 12.08
N LEU A 441 -3.61 17.77 11.75
CA LEU A 441 -4.04 16.37 11.67
C LEU A 441 -3.19 15.59 10.66
N PHE A 442 -2.94 16.14 9.48
CA PHE A 442 -2.08 15.50 8.47
C PHE A 442 -0.66 15.28 9.02
N ARG A 443 -0.06 16.32 9.60
CA ARG A 443 1.29 16.19 10.19
C ARG A 443 1.34 15.14 11.32
N LEU A 444 0.32 15.08 12.17
CA LEU A 444 0.24 14.04 13.19
C LEU A 444 0.08 12.64 12.57
N GLY A 445 -0.68 12.48 11.49
CA GLY A 445 -0.83 11.22 10.76
C GLY A 445 0.51 10.70 10.22
N ASP A 446 1.29 11.57 9.60
CA ASP A 446 2.64 11.27 9.11
C ASP A 446 3.59 10.86 10.25
N LEU A 447 3.61 11.59 11.37
CA LEU A 447 4.44 11.25 12.53
C LEU A 447 4.04 9.90 13.15
N ILE A 448 2.74 9.64 13.27
CA ILE A 448 2.20 8.37 13.77
C ILE A 448 2.65 7.22 12.88
N ALA A 449 2.44 7.31 11.57
CA ALA A 449 2.83 6.26 10.62
C ALA A 449 4.35 5.98 10.70
N THR A 450 5.16 7.02 10.72
CA THR A 450 6.62 6.90 10.81
C THR A 450 7.06 6.18 12.09
N VAL A 451 6.48 6.53 13.24
CA VAL A 451 6.86 5.95 14.54
C VAL A 451 6.35 4.50 14.66
N GLU A 452 5.13 4.22 14.22
CA GLU A 452 4.61 2.84 14.20
C GLU A 452 5.37 1.95 13.20
N GLY A 453 5.85 2.50 12.08
CA GLY A 453 6.77 1.80 11.17
C GLY A 453 8.11 1.43 11.84
N ALA A 454 8.68 2.34 12.64
CA ALA A 454 9.91 2.05 13.39
C ALA A 454 9.72 0.96 14.44
N GLU A 455 8.59 0.95 15.11
CA GLU A 455 8.22 -0.09 16.06
C GLU A 455 8.06 -1.46 15.39
N ALA A 456 7.34 -1.53 14.25
CA ALA A 456 7.15 -2.76 13.50
C ALA A 456 8.50 -3.32 12.98
N LEU A 457 9.37 -2.44 12.47
CA LEU A 457 10.69 -2.85 11.98
C LEU A 457 11.60 -3.35 13.12
N ALA A 458 11.54 -2.74 14.31
CA ALA A 458 12.27 -3.23 15.47
C ALA A 458 11.78 -4.62 15.91
N ARG A 459 10.47 -4.88 15.90
CA ARG A 459 9.92 -6.22 16.14
C ARG A 459 10.37 -7.21 15.07
N ARG A 460 10.35 -6.82 13.79
CA ARG A 460 10.86 -7.66 12.70
C ARG A 460 12.33 -8.00 12.89
N ALA A 461 13.18 -7.06 13.32
CA ALA A 461 14.59 -7.30 13.59
C ALA A 461 14.81 -8.36 14.70
N VAL A 462 14.02 -8.31 15.76
CA VAL A 462 14.06 -9.33 16.82
C VAL A 462 13.60 -10.69 16.31
N ARG A 463 12.48 -10.74 15.59
CA ARG A 463 11.97 -11.98 14.99
C ARG A 463 12.95 -12.60 14.00
N ALA A 464 13.61 -11.78 13.16
CA ALA A 464 14.66 -12.23 12.25
C ALA A 464 15.83 -12.88 13.02
N SER A 465 16.28 -12.26 14.13
CA SER A 465 17.35 -12.79 14.96
C SER A 465 17.00 -14.12 15.65
N ASN A 466 15.72 -14.33 15.93
CA ASN A 466 15.22 -15.57 16.55
C ASN A 466 14.85 -16.66 15.52
N GLY A 467 14.80 -16.34 14.22
CA GLY A 467 14.30 -17.26 13.19
C GLY A 467 12.77 -17.40 13.17
N ASP A 468 12.03 -16.38 13.66
CA ASP A 468 10.57 -16.41 13.86
C ASP A 468 9.82 -15.63 12.77
N LEU A 469 10.47 -15.27 11.65
CA LEU A 469 9.79 -14.65 10.52
C LEU A 469 8.90 -15.67 9.80
N SER A 470 7.86 -15.18 9.13
CA SER A 470 7.04 -16.03 8.27
C SER A 470 7.92 -16.72 7.22
N PRO A 471 7.70 -18.02 6.93
CA PRO A 471 8.44 -18.73 5.87
C PRO A 471 8.13 -18.19 4.45
N LYS A 472 7.14 -17.30 4.32
CA LYS A 472 6.76 -16.63 3.08
C LYS A 472 7.35 -15.21 2.96
N THR A 473 8.09 -14.73 3.98
CA THR A 473 8.72 -13.40 3.97
C THR A 473 9.79 -13.27 2.89
N ASP A 474 10.13 -12.06 2.50
CA ASP A 474 11.27 -11.79 1.64
C ASP A 474 12.57 -11.81 2.46
N GLU A 475 13.54 -12.60 2.05
CA GLU A 475 14.83 -12.80 2.72
C GLU A 475 15.94 -11.95 2.08
N ARG A 476 15.64 -10.73 1.56
CA ARG A 476 16.65 -9.84 0.95
C ARG A 476 17.79 -9.51 1.92
N PHE A 477 17.49 -9.48 3.21
CA PHE A 477 18.44 -9.16 4.26
C PHE A 477 18.44 -10.25 5.34
N ASP A 478 19.62 -10.63 5.77
CA ASP A 478 19.80 -11.48 6.96
C ASP A 478 19.43 -10.72 8.25
N ALA A 479 19.42 -11.41 9.37
CA ALA A 479 19.08 -10.83 10.67
C ALA A 479 19.96 -9.61 11.04
N LYS A 480 21.25 -9.63 10.65
CA LYS A 480 22.18 -8.51 10.90
C LYS A 480 21.81 -7.29 10.06
N GLY A 481 21.44 -7.52 8.80
CA GLY A 481 21.00 -6.47 7.89
C GLY A 481 19.68 -5.85 8.35
N VAL A 482 18.70 -6.65 8.71
CA VAL A 482 17.41 -6.15 9.25
C VAL A 482 17.63 -5.34 10.52
N ALA A 483 18.51 -5.76 11.41
CA ALA A 483 18.81 -5.03 12.64
C ALA A 483 19.50 -3.68 12.36
N ALA A 484 20.46 -3.62 11.42
CA ALA A 484 21.11 -2.37 11.04
C ALA A 484 20.11 -1.40 10.37
N ILE A 485 19.27 -1.88 9.46
CA ILE A 485 18.19 -1.11 8.83
C ILE A 485 17.23 -0.57 9.88
N SER A 486 16.84 -1.40 10.86
CA SER A 486 15.96 -0.98 11.95
C SER A 486 16.56 0.14 12.80
N ARG A 487 17.87 0.06 13.15
CA ARG A 487 18.54 1.13 13.90
C ARG A 487 18.59 2.45 13.14
N VAL A 488 18.84 2.41 11.81
CA VAL A 488 18.82 3.61 10.97
C VAL A 488 17.41 4.22 10.96
N PHE A 489 16.38 3.43 10.68
CA PHE A 489 15.02 3.94 10.58
C PHE A 489 14.48 4.44 11.92
N ALA A 490 14.77 3.76 13.03
CA ALA A 490 14.37 4.19 14.36
C ALA A 490 14.96 5.57 14.74
N ARG A 491 16.23 5.85 14.34
CA ARG A 491 16.84 7.17 14.51
C ARG A 491 16.18 8.24 13.65
N GLU A 492 15.85 7.93 12.38
CA GLU A 492 15.10 8.85 11.51
C GLU A 492 13.73 9.17 12.13
N ALA A 493 13.00 8.16 12.58
CA ALA A 493 11.68 8.33 13.20
C ALA A 493 11.73 9.16 14.47
N ALA A 494 12.68 8.88 15.36
CA ALA A 494 12.85 9.63 16.60
C ALA A 494 13.21 11.10 16.33
N LEU A 495 14.14 11.35 15.40
CA LEU A 495 14.54 12.71 15.02
C LEU A 495 13.38 13.47 14.37
N LYS A 496 12.64 12.81 13.45
CA LYS A 496 11.49 13.41 12.77
C LYS A 496 10.40 13.79 13.77
N VAL A 497 10.00 12.90 14.68
CA VAL A 497 8.95 13.21 15.66
C VAL A 497 9.39 14.30 16.63
N GLY A 498 10.67 14.30 17.06
CA GLY A 498 11.20 15.32 17.94
C GLY A 498 11.23 16.70 17.30
N GLN A 499 11.73 16.81 16.07
CA GLN A 499 11.89 18.09 15.35
C GLN A 499 10.58 18.59 14.75
N GLU A 500 9.91 17.78 13.91
CA GLU A 500 8.66 18.17 13.27
C GLU A 500 7.51 18.26 14.27
N GLY A 501 7.45 17.36 15.27
CA GLY A 501 6.48 17.45 16.36
C GLY A 501 6.60 18.77 17.11
N SER A 502 7.79 19.15 17.56
CA SER A 502 8.03 20.44 18.22
C SER A 502 7.67 21.61 17.32
N ARG A 503 8.10 21.58 16.06
CA ARG A 503 7.82 22.62 15.08
C ARG A 503 6.32 22.89 14.92
N TRP A 504 5.55 21.84 14.74
CA TRP A 504 4.11 21.98 14.50
C TRP A 504 3.32 22.35 15.75
N ILE A 505 3.73 21.84 16.91
CA ILE A 505 3.11 22.21 18.20
C ILE A 505 3.38 23.68 18.48
N LEU A 506 4.62 24.14 18.40
CA LEU A 506 4.98 25.55 18.63
C LEU A 506 4.39 26.50 17.56
N GLY A 507 4.39 26.07 16.31
CA GLY A 507 3.91 26.90 15.19
C GLY A 507 2.40 27.03 15.11
N ALA A 508 1.64 26.13 15.72
CA ALA A 508 0.16 26.13 15.70
C ALA A 508 -0.48 26.60 17.01
N ALA A 509 0.26 26.61 18.12
CA ALA A 509 -0.23 27.13 19.40
C ALA A 509 -0.27 28.68 19.39
N GLU A 510 -1.04 29.26 20.31
CA GLU A 510 -1.05 30.70 20.55
C GLU A 510 0.39 31.18 20.88
N PRO A 511 0.84 32.31 20.33
CA PRO A 511 2.19 32.84 20.61
C PRO A 511 2.44 32.97 22.12
N GLY A 512 3.50 32.33 22.62
CA GLY A 512 3.88 32.35 24.03
C GLY A 512 3.08 31.40 24.93
N ALA A 513 2.15 30.62 24.40
CA ALA A 513 1.38 29.62 25.18
C ALA A 513 2.23 28.41 25.60
N ILE A 514 3.31 28.14 24.87
CA ILE A 514 4.22 27.00 25.12
C ILE A 514 5.64 27.55 25.26
N ASP A 515 6.31 27.17 26.34
CA ASP A 515 7.73 27.39 26.53
C ASP A 515 8.53 26.34 25.75
N ALA A 516 9.28 26.75 24.74
CA ALA A 516 9.99 25.84 23.85
C ALA A 516 10.99 24.92 24.59
N PRO A 517 11.84 25.41 25.53
CA PRO A 517 12.68 24.53 26.35
C PRO A 517 11.93 23.48 27.15
N THR A 518 10.78 23.83 27.72
CA THR A 518 9.91 22.88 28.46
C THR A 518 9.36 21.80 27.53
N LEU A 519 8.90 22.15 26.32
CA LEU A 519 8.43 21.21 25.32
C LEU A 519 9.56 20.27 24.86
N GLU A 520 10.74 20.82 24.56
CA GLU A 520 11.91 20.04 24.14
C GLU A 520 12.35 19.05 25.21
N ALA A 521 12.29 19.43 26.49
CA ALA A 521 12.58 18.55 27.61
C ALA A 521 11.51 17.46 27.77
N ALA A 522 10.23 17.78 27.60
CA ALA A 522 9.12 16.83 27.69
C ALA A 522 9.16 15.76 26.59
N ILE A 523 9.58 16.14 25.38
CA ILE A 523 9.79 15.24 24.23
C ILE A 523 11.08 14.40 24.39
N ASP A 524 11.97 14.79 25.29
CA ASP A 524 13.34 14.26 25.40
C ASP A 524 14.18 14.45 24.12
N LEU A 525 14.15 15.67 23.59
CA LEU A 525 14.92 16.00 22.38
C LEU A 525 16.44 15.79 22.57
N ALA A 526 16.93 15.90 23.79
CA ALA A 526 18.33 15.62 24.13
C ALA A 526 18.68 14.14 23.97
N GLY A 527 17.85 13.25 24.51
CA GLY A 527 17.99 11.80 24.34
C GLY A 527 17.86 11.37 22.88
N ILE A 528 16.94 11.97 22.12
CA ILE A 528 16.78 11.73 20.68
C ILE A 528 18.05 12.14 19.91
N ARG A 529 18.66 13.28 20.23
CA ARG A 529 19.93 13.72 19.61
C ARG A 529 21.08 12.77 19.98
N GLN A 530 21.15 12.32 21.23
CA GLN A 530 22.17 11.35 21.66
C GLN A 530 21.99 10.00 20.95
N ALA A 531 20.76 9.57 20.67
CA ALA A 531 20.48 8.33 19.94
C ALA A 531 20.96 8.34 18.47
N GLN A 532 21.38 9.51 17.93
CA GLN A 532 21.99 9.59 16.60
C GLN A 532 23.43 9.07 16.56
N ASP A 533 24.05 8.83 17.71
CA ASP A 533 25.41 8.29 17.76
C ASP A 533 25.46 6.94 17.02
N GLY A 534 26.46 6.81 16.13
CA GLY A 534 26.65 5.61 15.31
C GLY A 534 25.78 5.54 14.05
N LEU A 535 24.96 6.56 13.73
CA LEU A 535 24.11 6.55 12.54
C LEU A 535 24.92 6.29 11.25
N LEU A 536 26.03 6.99 11.06
CA LEU A 536 26.85 6.83 9.85
C LEU A 536 27.40 5.40 9.74
N ALA A 537 27.88 4.83 10.84
CA ALA A 537 28.40 3.45 10.86
C ALA A 537 27.32 2.42 10.53
N ASP A 538 26.09 2.60 11.04
CA ASP A 538 24.97 1.71 10.69
C ASP A 538 24.55 1.88 9.22
N MET A 539 24.58 3.09 8.66
CA MET A 539 24.31 3.31 7.23
C MET A 539 25.40 2.67 6.35
N GLU A 540 26.67 2.76 6.75
CA GLU A 540 27.78 2.09 6.05
C GLU A 540 27.61 0.55 6.11
N LEU A 541 27.24 0.01 7.26
CA LEU A 541 26.93 -1.41 7.41
C LEU A 541 25.80 -1.85 6.48
N VAL A 542 24.72 -1.07 6.38
CA VAL A 542 23.64 -1.36 5.43
C VAL A 542 24.14 -1.32 3.99
N ALA A 543 24.98 -0.34 3.63
CA ALA A 543 25.60 -0.27 2.30
C ALA A 543 26.49 -1.50 2.04
N ASP A 544 27.30 -1.92 3.00
CA ASP A 544 28.17 -3.08 2.87
C ASP A 544 27.38 -4.37 2.65
N ILE A 545 26.22 -4.51 3.30
CA ILE A 545 25.32 -5.66 3.10
C ILE A 545 24.68 -5.59 1.70
N ILE A 546 24.17 -4.42 1.27
CA ILE A 546 23.57 -4.25 -0.06
C ILE A 546 24.53 -4.63 -1.19
N TYR A 547 25.83 -4.30 -1.02
CA TYR A 547 26.87 -4.52 -2.04
C TYR A 547 27.75 -5.76 -1.78
N ASP A 548 27.37 -6.62 -0.84
CA ASP A 548 28.11 -7.83 -0.45
C ASP A 548 29.62 -7.57 -0.19
N ARG A 549 29.92 -6.46 0.51
CA ARG A 549 31.30 -6.04 0.83
C ARG A 549 31.83 -6.67 2.12
N GLN A 550 31.09 -7.57 2.78
CA GLN A 550 31.45 -8.18 4.07
C GLN A 550 32.50 -9.30 3.97
N GLY A 551 33.35 -9.31 2.97
CA GLY A 551 34.48 -10.25 2.83
C GLY A 551 35.85 -9.57 2.75
N ALA A 552 35.91 -8.25 2.64
CA ALA A 552 37.17 -7.52 2.67
C ALA A 552 37.48 -7.18 4.14
N GLU A 553 38.25 -8.04 4.82
CA GLU A 553 38.97 -7.62 6.04
C GLU A 553 39.72 -6.33 5.67
N GLY A 554 39.41 -5.24 6.35
CA GLY A 554 40.06 -3.95 6.17
C GLY A 554 41.57 -4.05 6.40
N PRO A 555 42.35 -3.10 5.86
CA PRO A 555 43.78 -3.08 5.97
C PRO A 555 44.30 -2.97 7.38
#